data_45a698cb365505c11060175fe42dc821
#
_entry.id   45a698cb365505c11060175fe42dc821
#
_cell.length_a   1.000
_cell.length_b   1.000
_cell.length_c   1.000
_cell.angle_alpha   90.00
_cell.angle_beta   90.00
_cell.angle_gamma   90.00
#
_symmetry.space_group_name_H-M   'P 1'
#
loop_
_entity.id
_entity.type
_entity.pdbx_description
1 polymer ?
#
loop_
_entity_poly.entity_id
_entity_poly.type
_entity_poly.pdbx_seq_one_letter_code
_entity_poly.pdbx_strand_id
1 'polypeptide(L)'
;PDGPMTVGIDGGFVRAAHKDGWFEVIAGKSVVAFRREENDETPSAKCFGFVQTYDEKPRRRLWELLKSQGMQENQQVVFLSDGGDTVRDLQRYLNPQAEHLLDWFHVTMRLTVMQQTAKSLPETTNDEEMTYEIRAPVSKELERLKWFLWHGKVYQAFQVMQSIEGDLEVAVATSEDATARKLLKAVEEFHTYIENNANFIPNYGERYRNGERISTGFVESTVNQVISKRMVKKQQMQWSQRGAHLLLQIRTRVLNGEWEATFRTWYPGFRSHAQPVAA
;
A
#
# COMPACT_ATOMS: atom_id res chain seq x y z
N PRO A 1 19.79 10.78 -10.33
CA PRO A 1 19.09 9.92 -11.29
C PRO A 1 18.30 10.75 -12.29
N ASP A 2 18.27 10.28 -13.53
CA ASP A 2 17.62 10.98 -14.64
C ASP A 2 16.15 10.58 -14.72
N GLY A 3 15.35 10.97 -13.79
CA GLY A 3 13.91 10.66 -13.80
C GLY A 3 13.27 10.74 -12.41
N PRO A 4 11.95 10.60 -12.33
CA PRO A 4 11.26 10.65 -11.04
C PRO A 4 11.63 9.45 -10.17
N MET A 5 11.76 9.68 -8.87
CA MET A 5 11.88 8.64 -7.87
C MET A 5 10.49 8.24 -7.39
N THR A 6 10.24 6.95 -7.31
CA THR A 6 8.96 6.45 -6.78
C THR A 6 9.17 5.86 -5.40
N VAL A 7 8.38 6.31 -4.44
CA VAL A 7 8.40 5.83 -3.05
C VAL A 7 7.05 5.19 -2.75
N GLY A 8 7.06 3.89 -2.57
CA GLY A 8 5.90 3.18 -2.05
C GLY A 8 6.01 3.00 -0.55
N ILE A 9 4.93 3.27 0.18
CA ILE A 9 4.88 3.18 1.63
C ILE A 9 3.64 2.39 2.04
N ASP A 10 3.82 1.51 3.01
CA ASP A 10 2.75 0.71 3.58
C ASP A 10 2.98 0.49 5.07
N GLY A 11 1.92 0.25 5.81
CA GLY A 11 1.93 0.03 7.25
C GLY A 11 1.64 -1.42 7.63
N GLY A 12 2.07 -1.79 8.82
CA GLY A 12 1.73 -3.07 9.42
C GLY A 12 1.61 -2.95 10.93
N PHE A 13 0.75 -3.78 11.54
CA PHE A 13 0.57 -3.79 12.98
C PHE A 13 1.33 -4.96 13.60
N VAL A 14 2.04 -4.68 14.69
CA VAL A 14 2.84 -5.64 15.44
C VAL A 14 2.34 -5.70 16.89
N ARG A 15 2.23 -6.90 17.44
CA ARG A 15 1.75 -7.10 18.81
C ARG A 15 2.74 -6.59 19.84
N ALA A 16 2.26 -5.79 20.79
CA ALA A 16 3.07 -5.19 21.85
C ALA A 16 3.40 -6.19 22.95
N ALA A 17 4.66 -6.16 23.47
CA ALA A 17 5.15 -7.09 24.48
C ALA A 17 4.67 -6.79 25.92
N HIS A 18 4.38 -5.54 26.24
CA HIS A 18 4.13 -5.07 27.62
C HIS A 18 2.80 -4.36 27.80
N LYS A 19 1.98 -4.31 26.77
CA LYS A 19 0.62 -3.73 26.80
C LYS A 19 -0.28 -4.60 25.95
N ASP A 20 -1.50 -4.78 26.39
CA ASP A 20 -2.54 -5.34 25.52
C ASP A 20 -2.73 -4.37 24.36
N GLY A 21 -2.37 -4.81 23.15
CA GLY A 21 -2.53 -3.98 21.96
C GLY A 21 -1.48 -4.24 20.89
N TRP A 22 -1.52 -3.34 19.93
CA TRP A 22 -0.71 -3.35 18.71
C TRP A 22 -0.09 -1.97 18.51
N PHE A 23 1.04 -1.91 17.85
CA PHE A 23 1.61 -0.65 17.39
C PHE A 23 1.94 -0.72 15.90
N GLU A 24 1.90 0.43 15.27
CA GLU A 24 2.14 0.56 13.84
C GLU A 24 3.63 0.56 13.53
N VAL A 25 3.96 -0.18 12.50
CA VAL A 25 5.27 -0.23 11.86
C VAL A 25 5.11 0.21 10.42
N ILE A 26 5.87 1.21 10.02
CA ILE A 26 5.90 1.68 8.63
C ILE A 26 7.07 1.02 7.92
N ALA A 27 6.83 0.52 6.73
CA ALA A 27 7.86 0.08 5.81
C ALA A 27 7.59 0.63 4.41
N GLY A 28 8.66 0.81 3.66
CA GLY A 28 8.53 1.31 2.31
C GLY A 28 9.75 0.97 1.46
N LYS A 29 9.62 1.25 0.18
CA LYS A 29 10.64 1.03 -0.80
C LYS A 29 10.68 2.19 -1.79
N SER A 30 11.89 2.71 -2.01
CA SER A 30 12.16 3.69 -3.05
C SER A 30 12.77 3.01 -4.27
N VAL A 31 12.32 3.40 -5.45
CA VAL A 31 12.81 2.90 -6.74
C VAL A 31 13.18 4.10 -7.61
N VAL A 32 14.40 4.09 -8.14
CA VAL A 32 14.98 5.18 -8.94
C VAL A 32 14.66 5.01 -10.42
N ALA A 33 14.62 3.78 -10.92
CA ALA A 33 14.32 3.48 -12.32
C ALA A 33 13.04 2.66 -12.45
N PHE A 34 12.27 2.92 -13.50
CA PHE A 34 11.06 2.15 -13.80
C PHE A 34 11.39 0.75 -14.33
N ARG A 35 12.41 0.65 -15.18
CA ARG A 35 12.95 -0.61 -15.69
C ARG A 35 14.42 -0.69 -15.32
N ARG A 36 14.86 -1.87 -14.86
CA ARG A 36 16.26 -2.16 -14.64
C ARG A 36 16.90 -2.41 -16.01
N GLU A 37 17.93 -1.65 -16.36
CA GLU A 37 18.80 -2.03 -17.46
C GLU A 37 19.66 -3.21 -17.01
N GLU A 38 19.86 -4.21 -17.88
CA GLU A 38 20.52 -5.48 -17.54
C GLU A 38 21.97 -5.34 -17.04
N ASN A 39 22.57 -4.17 -17.22
CA ASN A 39 23.98 -3.90 -16.86
C ASN A 39 24.14 -2.90 -15.69
N ASP A 40 23.10 -2.56 -14.96
CA ASP A 40 23.21 -1.60 -13.85
C ASP A 40 23.57 -2.32 -12.55
N GLU A 41 24.83 -2.14 -12.09
CA GLU A 41 25.35 -2.72 -10.84
C GLU A 41 24.81 -2.04 -9.58
N THR A 42 24.21 -0.85 -9.70
CA THR A 42 23.65 -0.13 -8.54
C THR A 42 22.25 -0.62 -8.19
N PRO A 43 21.93 -0.83 -6.91
CA PRO A 43 20.59 -1.21 -6.51
C PRO A 43 19.61 -0.09 -6.86
N SER A 44 18.82 -0.27 -7.91
CA SER A 44 17.79 0.69 -8.31
C SER A 44 16.68 0.87 -7.27
N ALA A 45 16.72 0.10 -6.19
CA ALA A 45 15.71 0.10 -5.15
C ALA A 45 16.33 -0.04 -3.76
N LYS A 46 15.86 0.76 -2.79
CA LYS A 46 16.19 0.64 -1.36
C LYS A 46 14.93 0.59 -0.52
N CYS A 47 14.97 -0.19 0.55
CA CYS A 47 13.89 -0.28 1.53
C CYS A 47 14.22 0.45 2.82
N PHE A 48 13.20 0.91 3.52
CA PHE A 48 13.27 1.50 4.84
C PHE A 48 12.14 0.95 5.73
N GLY A 49 12.28 1.13 7.02
CA GLY A 49 11.24 0.76 7.97
C GLY A 49 11.53 1.34 9.35
N PHE A 50 10.48 1.68 10.08
CA PHE A 50 10.58 2.23 11.43
C PHE A 50 9.27 2.00 12.21
N VAL A 51 9.36 2.10 13.53
CA VAL A 51 8.19 2.13 14.40
C VAL A 51 7.75 3.58 14.55
N GLN A 52 6.54 3.91 14.09
CA GLN A 52 6.01 5.27 14.00
C GLN A 52 6.10 6.03 15.33
N THR A 53 5.71 5.39 16.43
CA THR A 53 5.66 6.03 17.76
C THR A 53 6.99 6.02 18.51
N TYR A 54 8.01 5.34 17.99
CA TYR A 54 9.30 5.20 18.62
C TYR A 54 10.40 6.00 17.93
N ASP A 55 10.33 6.14 16.62
CA ASP A 55 11.35 6.87 15.86
C ASP A 55 11.14 8.39 16.03
N GLU A 56 12.13 9.06 16.60
CA GLU A 56 12.10 10.52 16.77
C GLU A 56 12.27 11.28 15.46
N LYS A 57 12.79 10.63 14.42
CA LYS A 57 13.15 11.27 13.14
C LYS A 57 12.77 10.42 11.92
N PRO A 58 11.53 9.92 11.82
CA PRO A 58 11.13 9.03 10.72
C PRO A 58 11.24 9.71 9.35
N ARG A 59 10.98 11.01 9.31
CA ARG A 59 11.05 11.85 8.10
C ARG A 59 12.47 11.97 7.57
N ARG A 60 13.44 12.13 8.47
CA ARG A 60 14.86 12.19 8.14
C ARG A 60 15.37 10.87 7.56
N ARG A 61 14.89 9.72 8.04
CA ARG A 61 15.26 8.40 7.49
C ARG A 61 14.93 8.28 6.01
N LEU A 62 13.73 8.68 5.63
CA LEU A 62 13.34 8.67 4.23
C LEU A 62 14.20 9.62 3.41
N TRP A 63 14.43 10.83 3.89
CA TRP A 63 15.29 11.80 3.20
C TRP A 63 16.73 11.28 3.02
N GLU A 64 17.35 10.72 4.06
CA GLU A 64 18.69 10.14 3.99
C GLU A 64 18.75 8.96 3.01
N LEU A 65 17.72 8.14 2.98
CA LEU A 65 17.62 7.04 2.02
C LEU A 65 17.59 7.55 0.58
N LEU A 66 16.73 8.52 0.27
CA LEU A 66 16.62 9.10 -1.06
C LEU A 66 17.91 9.81 -1.49
N LYS A 67 18.56 10.53 -0.56
CA LYS A 67 19.88 11.12 -0.79
C LYS A 67 20.94 10.06 -1.10
N SER A 68 20.92 8.92 -0.39
CA SER A 68 21.82 7.80 -0.67
C SER A 68 21.62 7.14 -2.03
N GLN A 69 20.46 7.37 -2.67
CA GLN A 69 20.15 6.96 -4.04
C GLN A 69 20.43 8.07 -5.08
N GLY A 70 21.03 9.19 -4.64
CA GLY A 70 21.38 10.29 -5.51
C GLY A 70 20.28 11.32 -5.74
N MET A 71 19.27 11.41 -4.86
CA MET A 71 18.23 12.43 -4.95
C MET A 71 18.83 13.83 -4.95
N GLN A 72 18.49 14.63 -5.94
CA GLN A 72 18.84 16.03 -6.06
C GLN A 72 17.73 16.93 -5.51
N GLU A 73 18.02 18.22 -5.27
CA GLU A 73 17.06 19.15 -4.66
C GLU A 73 15.80 19.38 -5.52
N ASN A 74 15.95 19.34 -6.84
CA ASN A 74 14.87 19.49 -7.81
C ASN A 74 14.30 18.15 -8.30
N GLN A 75 14.68 17.04 -7.66
CA GLN A 75 14.24 15.71 -8.09
C GLN A 75 12.74 15.54 -7.86
N GLN A 76 12.03 15.13 -8.89
CA GLN A 76 10.63 14.75 -8.76
C GLN A 76 10.51 13.44 -7.99
N VAL A 77 9.67 13.43 -6.96
CA VAL A 77 9.34 12.25 -6.16
C VAL A 77 7.86 11.99 -6.23
N VAL A 78 7.49 10.76 -6.53
CA VAL A 78 6.09 10.29 -6.56
C VAL A 78 5.87 9.33 -5.40
N PHE A 79 4.86 9.58 -4.58
CA PHE A 79 4.48 8.74 -3.46
C PHE A 79 3.28 7.87 -3.82
N LEU A 80 3.36 6.59 -3.45
CA LEU A 80 2.28 5.62 -3.56
C LEU A 80 1.95 5.08 -2.18
N SER A 81 0.68 5.13 -1.76
CA SER A 81 0.22 4.54 -0.51
C SER A 81 -1.27 4.21 -0.53
N ASP A 82 -1.73 3.57 0.51
CA ASP A 82 -3.15 3.29 0.77
C ASP A 82 -3.98 4.53 1.16
N GLY A 83 -3.36 5.70 1.27
CA GLY A 83 -4.00 6.97 1.60
C GLY A 83 -4.02 7.32 3.10
N GLY A 84 -3.35 6.55 3.95
CA GLY A 84 -3.25 6.82 5.39
C GLY A 84 -2.54 8.15 5.72
N ASP A 85 -2.99 8.84 6.77
CA ASP A 85 -2.47 10.16 7.15
C ASP A 85 -0.99 10.13 7.54
N THR A 86 -0.53 9.07 8.20
CA THR A 86 0.87 8.89 8.61
C THR A 86 1.84 8.88 7.44
N VAL A 87 1.40 8.34 6.31
CA VAL A 87 2.17 8.32 5.06
C VAL A 87 2.20 9.70 4.41
N ARG A 88 1.09 10.42 4.44
CA ARG A 88 1.01 11.78 3.91
C ARG A 88 1.92 12.76 4.65
N ASP A 89 2.10 12.58 5.94
CA ASP A 89 3.02 13.41 6.73
C ASP A 89 4.49 13.26 6.30
N LEU A 90 4.89 12.06 5.88
CA LEU A 90 6.23 11.84 5.33
C LEU A 90 6.43 12.57 4.00
N GLN A 91 5.44 12.50 3.11
CA GLN A 91 5.44 13.21 1.84
C GLN A 91 5.54 14.72 2.04
N ARG A 92 4.65 15.30 2.85
CA ARG A 92 4.59 16.75 3.10
C ARG A 92 5.89 17.29 3.69
N TYR A 93 6.54 16.52 4.54
CA TYR A 93 7.85 16.90 5.08
C TYR A 93 8.94 16.90 4.03
N LEU A 94 8.96 15.87 3.17
CA LEU A 94 10.02 15.70 2.17
C LEU A 94 9.90 16.74 1.06
N ASN A 95 8.72 16.87 0.50
CA ASN A 95 8.37 17.85 -0.52
C ASN A 95 6.84 18.03 -0.54
N PRO A 96 6.32 19.19 -0.06
CA PRO A 96 4.89 19.49 -0.11
C PRO A 96 4.28 19.46 -1.51
N GLN A 97 5.11 19.68 -2.54
CA GLN A 97 4.71 19.66 -3.96
C GLN A 97 4.89 18.26 -4.59
N ALA A 98 5.40 17.28 -3.86
CA ALA A 98 5.52 15.93 -4.38
C ALA A 98 4.15 15.34 -4.69
N GLU A 99 4.08 14.62 -5.79
CA GLU A 99 2.87 13.94 -6.19
C GLU A 99 2.58 12.75 -5.26
N HIS A 100 1.34 12.63 -4.83
CA HIS A 100 0.84 11.48 -4.10
C HIS A 100 -0.25 10.80 -4.90
N LEU A 101 -0.13 9.49 -5.08
CA LEU A 101 -1.09 8.66 -5.78
C LEU A 101 -1.66 7.62 -4.83
N LEU A 102 -2.97 7.46 -4.88
CA LEU A 102 -3.62 6.34 -4.21
C LEU A 102 -3.19 5.03 -4.89
N ASP A 103 -2.82 4.04 -4.11
CA ASP A 103 -2.32 2.78 -4.62
C ASP A 103 -3.41 1.96 -5.32
N TRP A 104 -3.22 1.70 -6.60
CA TRP A 104 -4.14 0.88 -7.40
C TRP A 104 -4.28 -0.56 -6.88
N PHE A 105 -3.26 -1.12 -6.25
CA PHE A 105 -3.35 -2.45 -5.64
C PHE A 105 -4.41 -2.48 -4.53
N HIS A 106 -4.41 -1.51 -3.62
CA HIS A 106 -5.38 -1.43 -2.54
C HIS A 106 -6.80 -1.17 -3.06
N VAL A 107 -6.95 -0.33 -4.07
CA VAL A 107 -8.24 -0.11 -4.74
C VAL A 107 -8.77 -1.41 -5.33
N THR A 108 -7.95 -2.12 -6.11
CA THR A 108 -8.38 -3.36 -6.78
C THR A 108 -8.60 -4.51 -5.81
N MET A 109 -7.85 -4.60 -4.73
CA MET A 109 -8.06 -5.62 -3.70
C MET A 109 -9.45 -5.49 -3.07
N ARG A 110 -9.86 -4.28 -2.69
CA ARG A 110 -11.20 -4.00 -2.14
C ARG A 110 -12.31 -4.32 -3.17
N LEU A 111 -12.15 -3.87 -4.42
CA LEU A 111 -13.06 -4.18 -5.50
C LEU A 111 -13.19 -5.69 -5.74
N THR A 112 -12.09 -6.42 -5.73
CA THR A 112 -12.10 -7.89 -5.91
C THR A 112 -12.89 -8.59 -4.81
N VAL A 113 -12.75 -8.17 -3.56
CA VAL A 113 -13.53 -8.71 -2.44
C VAL A 113 -15.02 -8.44 -2.63
N MET A 114 -15.40 -7.22 -3.03
CA MET A 114 -16.79 -6.89 -3.33
C MET A 114 -17.35 -7.71 -4.50
N GLN A 115 -16.59 -7.84 -5.59
CA GLN A 115 -16.98 -8.68 -6.75
C GLN A 115 -17.14 -10.16 -6.37
N GLN A 116 -16.28 -10.70 -5.49
CA GLN A 116 -16.43 -12.07 -5.00
C GLN A 116 -17.66 -12.22 -4.11
N THR A 117 -17.93 -11.25 -3.25
CA THR A 117 -19.13 -11.25 -2.40
C THR A 117 -20.39 -11.15 -3.24
N ALA A 118 -20.40 -10.31 -4.28
CA ALA A 118 -21.53 -10.16 -5.20
C ALA A 118 -21.92 -11.48 -5.92
N LYS A 119 -20.96 -12.36 -6.21
CA LYS A 119 -21.24 -13.70 -6.78
C LYS A 119 -22.10 -14.59 -5.87
N SER A 120 -22.08 -14.32 -4.57
CA SER A 120 -22.85 -15.06 -3.57
C SER A 120 -24.21 -14.44 -3.27
N LEU A 121 -24.58 -13.32 -3.93
CA LEU A 121 -25.92 -12.77 -3.85
C LEU A 121 -26.94 -13.73 -4.47
N PRO A 122 -28.21 -13.72 -4.01
CA PRO A 122 -29.31 -14.40 -4.72
C PRO A 122 -29.44 -13.80 -6.14
N GLU A 123 -29.99 -14.56 -7.08
CA GLU A 123 -30.24 -14.04 -8.43
C GLU A 123 -31.26 -12.92 -8.43
N THR A 124 -32.29 -13.12 -7.64
CA THR A 124 -33.42 -12.20 -7.49
C THR A 124 -33.69 -11.91 -6.02
N THR A 125 -34.25 -10.75 -5.75
CA THR A 125 -34.87 -10.41 -4.47
C THR A 125 -36.37 -10.17 -4.70
N ASN A 126 -37.19 -10.52 -3.73
CA ASN A 126 -38.66 -10.39 -3.83
C ASN A 126 -39.12 -9.31 -2.87
N ASP A 127 -39.80 -8.31 -3.38
CA ASP A 127 -40.71 -7.47 -2.61
C ASP A 127 -42.13 -8.05 -2.68
N GLU A 128 -43.04 -7.60 -1.81
CA GLU A 128 -44.40 -8.15 -1.70
C GLU A 128 -45.14 -8.23 -3.04
N GLU A 129 -44.83 -7.39 -4.01
CA GLU A 129 -45.48 -7.30 -5.30
C GLU A 129 -44.57 -7.57 -6.51
N MET A 130 -43.24 -7.56 -6.38
CA MET A 130 -42.31 -7.64 -7.52
C MET A 130 -41.03 -8.42 -7.20
N THR A 131 -40.53 -9.11 -8.24
CA THR A 131 -39.24 -9.78 -8.22
C THR A 131 -38.21 -8.94 -8.98
N TYR A 132 -37.09 -8.63 -8.37
CA TYR A 132 -36.00 -7.85 -8.97
C TYR A 132 -34.74 -8.71 -9.13
N GLU A 133 -34.11 -8.60 -10.29
CA GLU A 133 -32.74 -9.14 -10.45
C GLU A 133 -31.75 -8.29 -9.65
N ILE A 134 -30.82 -8.93 -8.92
CA ILE A 134 -29.84 -8.21 -8.11
C ILE A 134 -28.40 -8.61 -8.43
N ARG A 135 -28.10 -9.90 -8.54
CA ARG A 135 -26.72 -10.37 -8.74
C ARG A 135 -26.08 -9.82 -10.00
N ALA A 136 -26.77 -9.93 -11.14
CA ALA A 136 -26.24 -9.53 -12.45
C ALA A 136 -26.06 -8.00 -12.55
N PRO A 137 -27.04 -7.16 -12.18
CA PRO A 137 -26.87 -5.70 -12.15
C PRO A 137 -25.72 -5.25 -11.25
N VAL A 138 -25.68 -5.70 -9.99
CA VAL A 138 -24.62 -5.32 -9.04
C VAL A 138 -23.24 -5.75 -9.53
N SER A 139 -23.11 -6.96 -10.10
CA SER A 139 -21.84 -7.42 -10.65
C SER A 139 -21.36 -6.55 -11.81
N LYS A 140 -22.27 -6.16 -12.70
CA LYS A 140 -21.98 -5.27 -13.83
C LYS A 140 -21.58 -3.88 -13.37
N GLU A 141 -22.27 -3.32 -12.38
CA GLU A 141 -21.94 -2.00 -11.85
C GLU A 141 -20.59 -2.01 -11.12
N LEU A 142 -20.21 -3.08 -10.40
CA LEU A 142 -18.88 -3.22 -9.80
C LEU A 142 -17.75 -3.27 -10.85
N GLU A 143 -17.99 -3.86 -12.02
CA GLU A 143 -17.04 -3.80 -13.14
C GLU A 143 -16.94 -2.40 -13.74
N ARG A 144 -18.07 -1.70 -13.89
CA ARG A 144 -18.09 -0.30 -14.33
C ARG A 144 -17.37 0.62 -13.34
N LEU A 145 -17.59 0.41 -12.05
CA LEU A 145 -16.89 1.13 -10.98
C LEU A 145 -15.37 1.00 -11.12
N LYS A 146 -14.88 -0.23 -11.28
CA LYS A 146 -13.46 -0.49 -11.51
C LYS A 146 -12.93 0.24 -12.74
N TRP A 147 -13.71 0.25 -13.83
CA TRP A 147 -13.36 0.92 -15.07
C TRP A 147 -13.29 2.45 -14.92
N PHE A 148 -14.24 3.06 -14.22
CA PHE A 148 -14.23 4.49 -13.97
C PHE A 148 -13.04 4.91 -13.10
N LEU A 149 -12.75 4.17 -12.04
CA LEU A 149 -11.58 4.43 -11.20
C LEU A 149 -10.26 4.24 -11.96
N TRP A 150 -10.17 3.24 -12.85
CA TRP A 150 -9.00 3.04 -13.71
C TRP A 150 -8.71 4.24 -14.61
N HIS A 151 -9.74 4.93 -15.06
CA HIS A 151 -9.63 6.13 -15.90
C HIS A 151 -9.64 7.45 -15.10
N GLY A 152 -9.59 7.41 -13.79
CA GLY A 152 -9.64 8.61 -12.94
C GLY A 152 -10.98 9.35 -12.97
N LYS A 153 -12.05 8.68 -13.40
CA LYS A 153 -13.40 9.25 -13.50
C LYS A 153 -14.13 9.15 -12.17
N VAL A 154 -13.64 9.85 -11.16
CA VAL A 154 -14.10 9.74 -9.77
C VAL A 154 -15.57 10.10 -9.61
N TYR A 155 -16.04 11.14 -10.30
CA TYR A 155 -17.44 11.53 -10.23
C TYR A 155 -18.40 10.42 -10.71
N GLN A 156 -18.08 9.79 -11.86
CA GLN A 156 -18.85 8.66 -12.37
C GLN A 156 -18.76 7.43 -11.45
N ALA A 157 -17.60 7.24 -10.80
CA ALA A 157 -17.45 6.18 -9.80
C ALA A 157 -18.38 6.38 -8.61
N PHE A 158 -18.55 7.61 -8.11
CA PHE A 158 -19.50 7.93 -7.04
C PHE A 158 -20.95 7.62 -7.46
N GLN A 159 -21.35 8.01 -8.66
CA GLN A 159 -22.70 7.73 -9.16
C GLN A 159 -22.97 6.21 -9.22
N VAL A 160 -21.98 5.43 -9.62
CA VAL A 160 -22.10 3.96 -9.66
C VAL A 160 -22.18 3.38 -8.25
N MET A 161 -21.39 3.86 -7.31
CA MET A 161 -21.44 3.40 -5.90
C MET A 161 -22.83 3.68 -5.30
N GLN A 162 -23.37 4.88 -5.48
CA GLN A 162 -24.71 5.23 -5.03
C GLN A 162 -25.80 4.33 -5.66
N SER A 163 -25.65 3.97 -6.93
CA SER A 163 -26.58 3.02 -7.57
C SER A 163 -26.53 1.63 -6.94
N ILE A 164 -25.30 1.12 -6.68
CA ILE A 164 -25.10 -0.18 -6.02
C ILE A 164 -25.64 -0.16 -4.59
N GLU A 165 -25.40 0.92 -3.84
CA GLU A 165 -25.93 1.09 -2.49
C GLU A 165 -27.45 1.02 -2.49
N GLY A 166 -28.14 1.77 -3.37
CA GLY A 166 -29.59 1.73 -3.51
C GLY A 166 -30.15 0.35 -3.84
N ASP A 167 -29.55 -0.36 -4.80
CA ASP A 167 -29.97 -1.72 -5.15
C ASP A 167 -29.81 -2.71 -3.97
N LEU A 168 -28.71 -2.58 -3.22
CA LEU A 168 -28.43 -3.42 -2.05
C LEU A 168 -29.33 -3.06 -0.85
N GLU A 169 -29.65 -1.79 -0.64
CA GLU A 169 -30.60 -1.34 0.40
C GLU A 169 -31.97 -1.97 0.17
N VAL A 170 -32.46 -1.96 -1.06
CA VAL A 170 -33.72 -2.63 -1.42
C VAL A 170 -33.62 -4.12 -1.12
N ALA A 171 -32.54 -4.78 -1.51
CA ALA A 171 -32.37 -6.22 -1.27
C ALA A 171 -32.30 -6.55 0.24
N VAL A 172 -31.65 -5.72 1.04
CA VAL A 172 -31.58 -5.90 2.51
C VAL A 172 -32.95 -5.69 3.15
N ALA A 173 -33.72 -4.71 2.68
CA ALA A 173 -35.06 -4.42 3.20
C ALA A 173 -36.06 -5.52 2.88
N THR A 174 -35.95 -6.13 1.70
CA THR A 174 -36.95 -7.10 1.20
C THR A 174 -36.65 -8.55 1.58
N SER A 175 -35.37 -8.96 1.68
CA SER A 175 -35.01 -10.37 1.88
C SER A 175 -34.21 -10.67 3.15
N GLU A 176 -33.81 -9.65 3.92
CA GLU A 176 -32.87 -9.77 5.06
C GLU A 176 -31.58 -10.54 4.72
N ASP A 177 -31.17 -10.57 3.45
CA ASP A 177 -30.03 -11.34 2.99
C ASP A 177 -28.72 -10.89 3.65
N ALA A 178 -28.05 -11.80 4.34
CA ALA A 178 -26.81 -11.52 5.06
C ALA A 178 -25.66 -11.14 4.10
N THR A 179 -25.65 -11.66 2.87
CA THR A 179 -24.65 -11.36 1.85
C THR A 179 -24.85 -9.95 1.31
N ALA A 180 -26.13 -9.56 1.03
CA ALA A 180 -26.46 -8.21 0.61
C ALA A 180 -26.06 -7.18 1.66
N ARG A 181 -26.38 -7.44 2.94
CA ARG A 181 -25.97 -6.57 4.07
C ARG A 181 -24.45 -6.44 4.19
N LYS A 182 -23.73 -7.56 4.04
CA LYS A 182 -22.25 -7.54 4.07
C LYS A 182 -21.67 -6.77 2.89
N LEU A 183 -22.24 -6.93 1.70
CA LEU A 183 -21.77 -6.22 0.50
C LEU A 183 -22.10 -4.74 0.59
N LEU A 184 -23.30 -4.36 1.04
CA LEU A 184 -23.70 -2.96 1.26
C LEU A 184 -22.67 -2.25 2.16
N LYS A 185 -22.40 -2.83 3.32
CA LYS A 185 -21.39 -2.28 4.23
C LYS A 185 -20.02 -2.13 3.56
N ALA A 186 -19.59 -3.09 2.75
CA ALA A 186 -18.31 -3.02 2.07
C ALA A 186 -18.29 -1.93 0.99
N VAL A 187 -19.39 -1.67 0.31
CA VAL A 187 -19.54 -0.58 -0.67
C VAL A 187 -19.53 0.78 0.02
N GLU A 188 -20.27 0.96 1.12
CA GLU A 188 -20.26 2.19 1.92
C GLU A 188 -18.87 2.53 2.48
N GLU A 189 -18.15 1.54 3.03
CA GLU A 189 -16.77 1.70 3.48
C GLU A 189 -15.83 2.05 2.33
N PHE A 190 -16.05 1.47 1.16
CA PHE A 190 -15.28 1.76 -0.04
C PHE A 190 -15.60 3.15 -0.59
N HIS A 191 -16.87 3.56 -0.59
CA HIS A 191 -17.31 4.90 -0.98
C HIS A 191 -16.60 5.97 -0.14
N THR A 192 -16.66 5.84 1.18
CA THR A 192 -15.96 6.74 2.12
C THR A 192 -14.43 6.75 1.86
N TYR A 193 -13.85 5.60 1.59
CA TYR A 193 -12.43 5.49 1.28
C TYR A 193 -12.06 6.25 -0.01
N ILE A 194 -12.84 6.09 -1.07
CA ILE A 194 -12.62 6.80 -2.35
C ILE A 194 -12.85 8.30 -2.18
N GLU A 195 -13.88 8.71 -1.44
CA GLU A 195 -14.18 10.12 -1.16
C GLU A 195 -13.01 10.82 -0.45
N ASN A 196 -12.50 10.22 0.62
CA ASN A 196 -11.36 10.75 1.37
C ASN A 196 -10.07 10.84 0.55
N ASN A 197 -9.96 10.06 -0.52
CA ASN A 197 -8.78 9.96 -1.36
C ASN A 197 -9.00 10.45 -2.81
N ALA A 198 -10.13 11.08 -3.10
CA ALA A 198 -10.54 11.47 -4.46
C ALA A 198 -9.47 12.27 -5.22
N ASN A 199 -8.78 13.18 -4.54
CA ASN A 199 -7.75 14.05 -5.11
C ASN A 199 -6.45 13.29 -5.47
N PHE A 200 -6.30 12.04 -5.04
CA PHE A 200 -5.10 11.22 -5.25
C PHE A 200 -5.33 10.07 -6.22
N ILE A 201 -6.49 10.07 -6.87
CA ILE A 201 -6.86 9.07 -7.88
C ILE A 201 -6.54 9.64 -9.27
N PRO A 202 -5.43 9.20 -9.90
CA PRO A 202 -5.07 9.63 -11.24
C PRO A 202 -5.80 8.82 -12.31
N ASN A 203 -5.56 9.15 -13.58
CA ASN A 203 -5.84 8.24 -14.67
C ASN A 203 -4.78 7.11 -14.67
N TYR A 204 -5.05 6.03 -13.95
CA TYR A 204 -4.12 4.89 -13.86
C TYR A 204 -3.82 4.27 -15.22
N GLY A 205 -4.82 4.19 -16.11
CA GLY A 205 -4.66 3.63 -17.43
C GLY A 205 -3.67 4.42 -18.29
N GLU A 206 -3.67 5.74 -18.20
CA GLU A 206 -2.72 6.61 -18.89
C GLU A 206 -1.31 6.44 -18.32
N ARG A 207 -1.16 6.53 -17.00
CA ARG A 207 0.13 6.33 -16.32
C ARG A 207 0.75 4.97 -16.61
N TYR A 208 -0.08 3.92 -16.59
CA TYR A 208 0.37 2.57 -16.93
C TYR A 208 0.90 2.47 -18.35
N ARG A 209 0.21 3.08 -19.34
CA ARG A 209 0.70 3.13 -20.72
C ARG A 209 1.99 3.93 -20.88
N ASN A 210 2.19 4.96 -20.07
CA ASN A 210 3.42 5.74 -20.03
C ASN A 210 4.56 5.02 -19.30
N GLY A 211 4.31 3.82 -18.78
CA GLY A 211 5.30 3.06 -18.05
C GLY A 211 5.51 3.51 -16.60
N GLU A 212 4.63 4.33 -16.05
CA GLU A 212 4.71 4.80 -14.67
C GLU A 212 4.23 3.74 -13.67
N ARG A 213 4.74 3.81 -12.45
CA ARG A 213 4.26 2.92 -11.37
C ARG A 213 2.96 3.44 -10.80
N ILE A 214 1.97 2.57 -10.75
CA ILE A 214 0.63 2.87 -10.26
C ILE A 214 0.24 2.02 -9.04
N SER A 215 1.13 1.12 -8.62
CA SER A 215 0.82 0.10 -7.61
C SER A 215 2.01 -0.18 -6.72
N THR A 216 1.74 -0.37 -5.42
CA THR A 216 2.73 -0.72 -4.39
C THR A 216 3.06 -2.22 -4.33
N GLY A 217 2.68 -3.03 -5.31
CA GLY A 217 2.99 -4.46 -5.33
C GLY A 217 4.48 -4.78 -5.11
N PHE A 218 5.39 -3.85 -5.49
CA PHE A 218 6.82 -3.94 -5.22
C PHE A 218 7.18 -3.67 -3.75
N VAL A 219 6.31 -2.97 -3.00
CA VAL A 219 6.47 -2.68 -1.57
C VAL A 219 5.94 -3.81 -0.72
N GLU A 220 4.83 -4.44 -1.12
CA GLU A 220 4.21 -5.54 -0.38
C GLU A 220 5.20 -6.69 -0.12
N SER A 221 6.00 -7.05 -1.12
CA SER A 221 7.07 -8.03 -0.95
C SER A 221 8.10 -7.57 0.11
N THR A 222 8.39 -6.27 0.17
CA THR A 222 9.30 -5.66 1.16
C THR A 222 8.68 -5.66 2.55
N VAL A 223 7.43 -5.23 2.69
CA VAL A 223 6.67 -5.29 3.96
C VAL A 223 6.64 -6.73 4.47
N ASN A 224 6.37 -7.68 3.60
CA ASN A 224 6.39 -9.10 3.95
C ASN A 224 7.77 -9.57 4.40
N GLN A 225 8.84 -9.14 3.74
CA GLN A 225 10.22 -9.48 4.13
C GLN A 225 10.66 -8.75 5.39
N VAL A 226 10.39 -7.48 5.51
CA VAL A 226 10.85 -6.62 6.61
C VAL A 226 10.07 -6.84 7.89
N ILE A 227 8.73 -6.91 7.79
CA ILE A 227 7.81 -7.00 8.93
C ILE A 227 7.26 -8.42 9.09
N SER A 228 6.46 -8.90 8.12
CA SER A 228 5.58 -10.03 8.30
C SER A 228 6.33 -11.34 8.58
N LYS A 229 7.40 -11.62 7.86
CA LYS A 229 8.18 -12.86 8.04
C LYS A 229 8.78 -13.02 9.43
N ARG A 230 9.02 -11.92 10.14
CA ARG A 230 9.71 -11.97 11.42
C ARG A 230 8.84 -11.56 12.60
N MET A 231 7.94 -10.60 12.40
CA MET A 231 7.20 -9.98 13.49
C MET A 231 5.77 -10.49 13.62
N VAL A 232 5.15 -10.97 12.52
CA VAL A 232 3.72 -11.28 12.47
C VAL A 232 3.43 -12.76 12.23
N LYS A 233 4.30 -13.51 11.50
CA LYS A 233 3.99 -14.88 11.09
C LYS A 233 4.09 -15.91 12.22
N LYS A 234 3.03 -16.74 12.32
CA LYS A 234 2.84 -18.02 13.01
C LYS A 234 3.19 -18.11 14.50
N GLN A 235 4.14 -17.39 15.03
CA GLN A 235 4.56 -17.48 16.43
C GLN A 235 4.11 -16.29 17.26
N GLN A 236 3.36 -15.36 16.70
CA GLN A 236 2.78 -14.18 17.39
C GLN A 236 3.75 -13.59 18.45
N MET A 237 5.00 -13.39 18.05
CA MET A 237 5.98 -12.80 18.95
C MET A 237 5.50 -11.40 19.34
N GLN A 238 5.56 -11.14 20.63
CA GLN A 238 5.31 -9.82 21.17
C GLN A 238 6.60 -9.03 21.14
N TRP A 239 6.51 -7.77 20.79
CA TRP A 239 7.66 -6.90 20.58
C TRP A 239 7.57 -5.64 21.44
N SER A 240 8.70 -5.21 22.00
CA SER A 240 8.81 -3.83 22.43
C SER A 240 9.00 -2.93 21.20
N GLN A 241 8.50 -1.70 21.25
CA GLN A 241 8.68 -0.74 20.14
C GLN A 241 10.17 -0.54 19.80
N ARG A 242 11.04 -0.44 20.83
CA ARG A 242 12.48 -0.37 20.66
C ARG A 242 13.06 -1.59 19.96
N GLY A 243 12.70 -2.80 20.42
CA GLY A 243 13.20 -4.04 19.82
C GLY A 243 12.78 -4.21 18.37
N ALA A 244 11.51 -3.91 18.07
CA ALA A 244 10.99 -3.91 16.71
C ALA A 244 11.73 -2.89 15.83
N HIS A 245 11.87 -1.65 16.31
CA HIS A 245 12.55 -0.59 15.57
C HIS A 245 14.02 -0.94 15.26
N LEU A 246 14.79 -1.40 16.24
CA LEU A 246 16.18 -1.79 16.01
C LEU A 246 16.33 -2.95 15.05
N LEU A 247 15.43 -3.95 15.13
CA LEU A 247 15.43 -5.05 14.19
C LEU A 247 15.13 -4.58 12.76
N LEU A 248 14.19 -3.64 12.59
CA LEU A 248 13.90 -3.04 11.29
C LEU A 248 15.14 -2.35 10.70
N GLN A 249 15.90 -1.61 11.50
CA GLN A 249 17.13 -0.96 11.05
C GLN A 249 18.15 -1.97 10.52
N ILE A 250 18.34 -3.08 11.23
CA ILE A 250 19.25 -4.16 10.79
C ILE A 250 18.75 -4.79 9.50
N ARG A 251 17.46 -5.18 9.46
CA ARG A 251 16.89 -5.87 8.30
C ARG A 251 16.91 -5.02 7.03
N THR A 252 16.59 -3.75 7.12
CA THR A 252 16.62 -2.85 5.95
C THR A 252 18.04 -2.66 5.43
N ARG A 253 19.04 -2.56 6.29
CA ARG A 253 20.46 -2.48 5.86
C ARG A 253 20.94 -3.78 5.20
N VAL A 254 20.53 -4.94 5.71
CA VAL A 254 20.84 -6.23 5.06
C VAL A 254 20.18 -6.31 3.68
N LEU A 255 18.91 -5.94 3.56
CA LEU A 255 18.18 -5.98 2.29
C LEU A 255 18.71 -4.96 1.26
N ASN A 256 19.24 -3.84 1.73
CA ASN A 256 19.87 -2.82 0.89
C ASN A 256 21.33 -3.13 0.52
N GLY A 257 21.90 -4.23 1.03
CA GLY A 257 23.31 -4.56 0.84
C GLY A 257 24.30 -3.66 1.61
N GLU A 258 23.80 -2.90 2.58
CA GLU A 258 24.59 -1.89 3.33
C GLU A 258 25.12 -2.40 4.66
N TRP A 259 24.81 -3.63 5.04
CA TRP A 259 25.14 -4.15 6.37
C TRP A 259 26.64 -4.15 6.68
N GLU A 260 27.44 -4.66 5.76
CA GLU A 260 28.90 -4.75 5.95
C GLU A 260 29.55 -3.38 6.05
N ALA A 261 29.18 -2.43 5.18
CA ALA A 261 29.67 -1.07 5.21
C ALA A 261 29.30 -0.37 6.51
N THR A 262 28.06 -0.54 6.98
CA THR A 262 27.59 0.00 8.25
C THR A 262 28.37 -0.58 9.44
N PHE A 263 28.58 -1.90 9.44
CA PHE A 263 29.29 -2.58 10.51
C PHE A 263 30.75 -2.15 10.60
N ARG A 264 31.41 -1.96 9.45
CA ARG A 264 32.77 -1.41 9.39
C ARG A 264 32.88 0.02 9.92
N THR A 265 31.85 0.84 9.75
CA THR A 265 31.81 2.19 10.33
C THR A 265 31.80 2.14 11.86
N TRP A 266 31.09 1.19 12.45
CA TRP A 266 31.06 0.99 13.91
C TRP A 266 32.30 0.29 14.45
N TYR A 267 32.88 -0.61 13.67
CA TYR A 267 34.03 -1.43 14.02
C TYR A 267 35.09 -1.38 12.90
N PRO A 268 35.93 -0.32 12.84
CA PRO A 268 36.85 -0.13 11.72
C PRO A 268 37.87 -1.27 11.55
N GLY A 269 38.18 -2.03 12.63
CA GLY A 269 39.04 -3.21 12.58
C GLY A 269 38.37 -4.50 12.12
N PHE A 270 37.08 -4.48 11.83
CA PHE A 270 36.36 -5.67 11.39
C PHE A 270 36.78 -6.08 9.99
N ARG A 271 37.29 -7.32 9.86
CA ARG A 271 37.60 -7.95 8.59
C ARG A 271 36.57 -9.06 8.32
N SER A 272 35.76 -8.90 7.29
CA SER A 272 34.92 -10.00 6.82
C SER A 272 35.84 -11.06 6.16
N HIS A 273 35.85 -12.26 6.70
CA HIS A 273 36.41 -13.43 6.02
C HIS A 273 35.37 -14.03 5.06
N ALA A 274 34.78 -13.23 4.21
CA ALA A 274 34.03 -13.75 3.08
C ALA A 274 35.08 -14.28 2.06
N GLN A 275 35.47 -15.52 2.22
CA GLN A 275 36.05 -16.25 1.08
C GLN A 275 34.95 -16.30 0.00
N PRO A 276 35.31 -16.02 -1.27
CA PRO A 276 34.40 -16.28 -2.36
C PRO A 276 34.08 -17.77 -2.31
N VAL A 277 32.82 -18.12 -2.16
CA VAL A 277 32.34 -19.48 -2.40
C VAL A 277 32.61 -19.73 -3.88
N ALA A 278 33.61 -20.56 -4.14
CA ALA A 278 33.89 -21.04 -5.49
C ALA A 278 32.62 -21.73 -6.01
N ALA A 279 32.22 -21.35 -7.22
CA ALA A 279 31.05 -21.82 -7.93
C ALA A 279 31.03 -23.35 -8.13
#